data_4667b6d2272b8265dd571ce8d74605b0
#
_entry.id   4667b6d2272b8265dd571ce8d74605b0
#
_cell.length_a   1.000
_cell.length_b   1.000
_cell.length_c   1.000
_cell.angle_alpha   90.00
_cell.angle_beta   90.00
_cell.angle_gamma   90.00
#
_symmetry.space_group_name_H-M   'P 1'
#
loop_
_entity.id
_entity.type
_entity.pdbx_description
1 polymer ?
#
loop_
_entity_poly.entity_id
_entity_poly.type
_entity_poly.pdbx_seq_one_letter_code
_entity_poly.pdbx_strand_id
1 'polypeptide(L)'
;MPFFTSVLNQFPEHSLKVRTINKDRQRQCFIVHRKPQAPHWQEESAHEIKNDEISRVIETPEGYIVKYIKQRTWHDNLRIFFGASKISAELRSCIFLQNIGLRVPTVLEYGMAFIPGHLWGVTGYYLMEKHPAVDIVKHHFRHCNQTARQRILTQLIRDLQRLRDACCVYRDLSFRNMMTNDNGELFWIDTNIRRYAKANQKFIADWNKTLKVLLQELSMMSEPAEHDGQRAIQALML
;
A
#
# COMPACT_ATOMS: atom_id res chain seq x y z
N MET A 1 8.40 23.13 -9.75
CA MET A 1 7.69 21.83 -9.72
C MET A 1 8.28 20.94 -8.63
N PRO A 2 8.01 21.20 -7.34
CA PRO A 2 8.67 20.46 -6.24
C PRO A 2 8.23 19.00 -6.12
N PHE A 3 7.23 18.62 -6.86
CA PHE A 3 6.57 17.32 -6.77
C PHE A 3 7.33 16.19 -7.47
N PHE A 4 7.83 16.43 -8.65
CA PHE A 4 8.66 15.47 -9.37
C PHE A 4 9.99 15.23 -8.65
N THR A 5 10.57 16.25 -8.08
CA THR A 5 11.86 16.16 -7.37
C THR A 5 11.83 15.22 -6.18
N SER A 6 10.77 15.20 -5.37
CA SER A 6 10.75 14.33 -4.17
C SER A 6 10.55 12.84 -4.48
N VAL A 7 9.80 12.52 -5.53
CA VAL A 7 9.65 11.13 -6.00
C VAL A 7 10.88 10.72 -6.81
N LEU A 8 11.41 11.63 -7.62
CA LEU A 8 12.61 11.41 -8.42
C LEU A 8 13.87 11.25 -7.56
N ASN A 9 14.04 12.02 -6.49
CA ASN A 9 15.20 11.90 -5.60
C ASN A 9 15.29 10.55 -4.88
N GLN A 10 14.21 9.79 -4.83
CA GLN A 10 14.21 8.43 -4.26
C GLN A 10 14.50 7.34 -5.30
N PHE A 11 14.58 7.72 -6.55
CA PHE A 11 15.09 6.93 -7.65
C PHE A 11 16.24 7.71 -8.30
N PRO A 12 17.36 7.99 -7.60
CA PRO A 12 18.41 8.89 -8.07
C PRO A 12 19.14 8.37 -9.34
N GLU A 13 19.08 7.08 -9.61
CA GLU A 13 19.69 6.43 -10.76
C GLU A 13 18.65 6.07 -11.82
N HIS A 14 17.91 7.07 -12.30
CA HIS A 14 16.81 6.85 -13.24
C HIS A 14 17.29 6.43 -14.62
N SER A 15 16.89 5.28 -15.04
CA SER A 15 16.71 5.07 -16.46
C SER A 15 15.24 5.36 -16.80
N LEU A 16 14.97 6.49 -17.40
CA LEU A 16 13.67 6.74 -18.04
C LEU A 16 13.55 5.75 -19.20
N LYS A 17 12.70 4.75 -19.08
CA LYS A 17 12.47 3.75 -20.12
C LYS A 17 11.02 3.82 -20.54
N VAL A 18 10.78 3.68 -21.83
CA VAL A 18 9.44 3.41 -22.33
C VAL A 18 9.26 1.89 -22.33
N ARG A 19 8.24 1.44 -21.58
CA ARG A 19 7.86 0.04 -21.58
C ARG A 19 6.54 -0.10 -22.34
N THR A 20 6.50 -1.02 -23.27
CA THR A 20 5.27 -1.40 -23.94
C THR A 20 4.79 -2.72 -23.36
N ILE A 21 3.59 -2.76 -22.85
CA ILE A 21 2.94 -3.99 -22.39
C ILE A 21 1.84 -4.31 -23.39
N ASN A 22 1.86 -5.53 -23.91
CA ASN A 22 0.84 -6.02 -24.84
C ASN A 22 -0.18 -6.85 -24.09
N LYS A 23 -1.46 -6.52 -24.24
CA LYS A 23 -2.54 -7.35 -23.75
C LYS A 23 -3.67 -7.34 -24.79
N ASP A 24 -4.18 -8.51 -25.14
CA ASP A 24 -5.33 -8.66 -26.06
C ASP A 24 -5.14 -7.88 -27.38
N ARG A 25 -3.93 -7.91 -27.97
CA ARG A 25 -3.53 -7.15 -29.16
C ARG A 25 -3.50 -5.63 -28.98
N GLN A 26 -3.66 -5.13 -27.76
CA GLN A 26 -3.55 -3.72 -27.45
C GLN A 26 -2.17 -3.42 -26.83
N ARG A 27 -1.59 -2.28 -27.22
CA ARG A 27 -0.30 -1.83 -26.72
C ARG A 27 -0.51 -0.60 -25.85
N GLN A 28 -0.01 -0.65 -24.62
CA GLN A 28 0.05 0.52 -23.77
C GLN A 28 1.49 0.88 -23.45
N CYS A 29 1.84 2.15 -23.65
CA CYS A 29 3.17 2.67 -23.37
C CYS A 29 3.19 3.32 -21.98
N PHE A 30 4.24 3.03 -21.22
CA PHE A 30 4.48 3.60 -19.90
C PHE A 30 5.82 4.33 -19.89
N ILE A 31 5.84 5.48 -19.22
CA ILE A 31 7.07 6.12 -18.80
C ILE A 31 7.46 5.44 -17.48
N VAL A 32 8.62 4.78 -17.49
CA VAL A 32 9.03 3.89 -16.40
C VAL A 32 10.20 4.50 -15.64
N HIS A 33 10.07 4.48 -14.32
CA HIS A 33 11.14 4.76 -13.38
C HIS A 33 11.51 3.47 -12.67
N ARG A 34 12.79 3.11 -12.70
CA ARG A 34 13.24 1.82 -12.25
C ARG A 34 14.51 1.94 -11.41
N LYS A 35 14.54 1.25 -10.26
CA LYS A 35 15.77 1.09 -9.47
C LYS A 35 16.75 0.16 -10.20
N PRO A 36 18.07 0.32 -10.02
CA PRO A 36 19.08 -0.52 -10.68
C PRO A 36 18.89 -2.01 -10.40
N GLN A 37 18.52 -2.34 -9.17
CA GLN A 37 18.30 -3.71 -8.69
C GLN A 37 16.94 -4.31 -9.09
N ALA A 38 16.07 -3.55 -9.75
CA ALA A 38 14.76 -4.07 -10.14
C ALA A 38 14.93 -5.21 -11.17
N PRO A 39 14.24 -6.34 -11.01
CA PRO A 39 14.35 -7.48 -11.89
C PRO A 39 13.72 -7.20 -13.25
N HIS A 40 14.19 -7.88 -14.29
CA HIS A 40 13.40 -8.01 -15.51
C HIS A 40 12.21 -8.89 -15.22
N TRP A 41 11.03 -8.46 -15.64
CA TRP A 41 9.81 -9.23 -15.47
C TRP A 41 8.95 -9.16 -16.75
N GLN A 42 8.12 -10.18 -16.95
CA GLN A 42 7.20 -10.32 -18.08
C GLN A 42 5.81 -10.64 -17.54
N GLU A 43 4.77 -10.13 -18.21
CA GLU A 43 3.40 -10.34 -17.79
C GLU A 43 2.82 -11.69 -18.22
N GLU A 44 3.34 -12.25 -19.33
CA GLU A 44 2.76 -13.41 -20.03
C GLU A 44 2.70 -14.67 -19.15
N SER A 45 3.63 -14.82 -18.21
CA SER A 45 3.70 -15.97 -17.29
C SER A 45 3.35 -15.63 -15.85
N ALA A 46 2.78 -14.46 -15.60
CA ALA A 46 2.42 -14.01 -14.26
C ALA A 46 1.08 -14.60 -13.79
N HIS A 47 1.01 -14.93 -12.50
CA HIS A 47 -0.21 -15.41 -11.85
C HIS A 47 -1.07 -14.21 -11.39
N GLU A 48 -2.36 -14.20 -11.77
CA GLU A 48 -3.29 -13.16 -11.33
C GLU A 48 -3.78 -13.44 -9.90
N ILE A 49 -3.46 -12.54 -8.96
CA ILE A 49 -3.89 -12.63 -7.56
C ILE A 49 -5.25 -11.95 -7.38
N LYS A 50 -5.43 -10.80 -8.02
CA LYS A 50 -6.62 -9.96 -7.86
C LYS A 50 -6.90 -9.16 -9.12
N ASN A 51 -8.18 -9.03 -9.46
CA ASN A 51 -8.61 -8.21 -10.59
C ASN A 51 -10.00 -7.63 -10.32
N ASP A 52 -10.05 -6.44 -9.77
CA ASP A 52 -11.29 -5.71 -9.50
C ASP A 52 -11.40 -4.42 -10.33
N GLU A 53 -12.40 -3.60 -10.07
CA GLU A 53 -12.64 -2.33 -10.78
C GLU A 53 -11.56 -1.27 -10.52
N ILE A 54 -10.79 -1.41 -9.43
CA ILE A 54 -9.83 -0.40 -8.97
C ILE A 54 -8.42 -0.74 -9.40
N SER A 55 -8.07 -2.04 -9.32
CA SER A 55 -6.70 -2.52 -9.51
C SER A 55 -6.68 -3.93 -10.05
N ARG A 56 -5.54 -4.29 -10.64
CA ARG A 56 -5.19 -5.65 -10.97
C ARG A 56 -3.84 -5.95 -10.33
N VAL A 57 -3.73 -7.06 -9.63
CA VAL A 57 -2.51 -7.48 -8.95
C VAL A 57 -2.10 -8.84 -9.51
N ILE A 58 -0.85 -8.92 -9.94
CA ILE A 58 -0.25 -10.16 -10.45
C ILE A 58 1.03 -10.46 -9.70
N GLU A 59 1.37 -11.73 -9.60
CA GLU A 59 2.67 -12.23 -9.13
C GLU A 59 3.48 -12.71 -10.33
N THR A 60 4.70 -12.20 -10.44
CA THR A 60 5.62 -12.63 -11.50
C THR A 60 6.25 -13.98 -11.16
N PRO A 61 6.75 -14.74 -12.15
CA PRO A 61 7.44 -16.01 -11.89
C PRO A 61 8.64 -15.88 -10.95
N GLU A 62 9.27 -14.71 -10.92
CA GLU A 62 10.41 -14.39 -10.05
C GLU A 62 9.98 -14.05 -8.62
N GLY A 63 8.68 -14.07 -8.30
CA GLY A 63 8.14 -13.82 -6.98
C GLY A 63 8.00 -12.34 -6.60
N TYR A 64 7.84 -11.45 -7.57
CA TYR A 64 7.52 -10.04 -7.34
C TYR A 64 6.04 -9.77 -7.55
N ILE A 65 5.55 -8.70 -6.97
CA ILE A 65 4.16 -8.26 -7.12
C ILE A 65 4.09 -7.04 -8.04
N VAL A 66 3.24 -7.11 -9.04
CA VAL A 66 2.89 -5.96 -9.90
C VAL A 66 1.46 -5.56 -9.63
N LYS A 67 1.26 -4.31 -9.24
CA LYS A 67 -0.08 -3.74 -9.05
C LYS A 67 -0.35 -2.71 -10.13
N TYR A 68 -1.32 -2.98 -10.96
CA TYR A 68 -1.87 -2.04 -11.94
C TYR A 68 -2.98 -1.22 -11.31
N ILE A 69 -2.99 0.08 -11.56
CA ILE A 69 -4.04 1.00 -11.13
C ILE A 69 -4.95 1.28 -12.32
N LYS A 70 -6.21 0.88 -12.20
CA LYS A 70 -7.21 1.10 -13.25
C LYS A 70 -7.73 2.53 -13.23
N GLN A 71 -8.08 3.02 -14.41
CA GLN A 71 -8.79 4.27 -14.57
C GLN A 71 -10.24 4.12 -14.10
N ARG A 72 -10.71 5.04 -13.28
CA ARG A 72 -12.10 5.07 -12.81
C ARG A 72 -12.90 6.17 -13.49
N THR A 73 -12.26 7.29 -13.77
CA THR A 73 -12.87 8.46 -14.39
C THR A 73 -11.92 9.10 -15.40
N TRP A 74 -12.44 9.86 -16.35
CA TRP A 74 -11.60 10.61 -17.29
C TRP A 74 -10.70 11.65 -16.58
N HIS A 75 -11.11 12.15 -15.42
CA HIS A 75 -10.30 13.04 -14.60
C HIS A 75 -8.99 12.37 -14.10
N ASP A 76 -8.95 11.05 -13.99
CA ASP A 76 -7.73 10.35 -13.59
C ASP A 76 -6.63 10.54 -14.63
N ASN A 77 -7.00 10.67 -15.90
CA ASN A 77 -6.07 10.97 -16.99
C ASN A 77 -5.48 12.38 -16.87
N LEU A 78 -6.30 13.38 -16.55
CA LEU A 78 -5.81 14.75 -16.34
C LEU A 78 -4.86 14.81 -15.12
N ARG A 79 -5.16 14.08 -14.06
CA ARG A 79 -4.30 14.02 -12.87
C ARG A 79 -2.90 13.48 -13.15
N ILE A 80 -2.74 12.61 -14.15
CA ILE A 80 -1.42 12.12 -14.55
C ILE A 80 -0.55 13.29 -15.05
N PHE A 81 -1.08 14.15 -15.91
CA PHE A 81 -0.35 15.32 -16.42
C PHE A 81 0.06 16.30 -15.32
N PHE A 82 -0.74 16.42 -14.27
CA PHE A 82 -0.43 17.28 -13.13
C PHE A 82 0.39 16.58 -12.03
N GLY A 83 0.86 15.35 -12.26
CA GLY A 83 1.61 14.57 -11.28
C GLY A 83 0.82 14.18 -10.02
N ALA A 84 -0.51 14.32 -10.06
CA ALA A 84 -1.43 14.01 -8.98
C ALA A 84 -2.09 12.62 -9.16
N SER A 85 -1.44 11.73 -9.91
CA SER A 85 -1.95 10.38 -10.16
C SER A 85 -2.07 9.57 -8.86
N LYS A 86 -2.97 8.59 -8.85
CA LYS A 86 -3.12 7.66 -7.73
C LYS A 86 -1.83 6.90 -7.45
N ILE A 87 -1.08 6.52 -8.50
CA ILE A 87 0.24 5.89 -8.38
C ILE A 87 1.21 6.77 -7.61
N SER A 88 1.34 8.03 -8.01
CA SER A 88 2.23 8.97 -7.31
C SER A 88 1.83 9.16 -5.85
N ALA A 89 0.55 9.11 -5.54
CA ALA A 89 0.06 9.21 -4.16
C ALA A 89 0.41 7.95 -3.36
N GLU A 90 0.20 6.75 -3.92
CA GLU A 90 0.54 5.48 -3.26
C GLU A 90 2.05 5.34 -3.06
N LEU A 91 2.87 5.69 -4.06
CA LEU A 91 4.33 5.68 -3.95
C LEU A 91 4.83 6.57 -2.82
N ARG A 92 4.34 7.83 -2.75
CA ARG A 92 4.71 8.75 -1.67
C ARG A 92 4.28 8.22 -0.30
N SER A 93 3.14 7.55 -0.26
CA SER A 93 2.65 6.93 0.97
C SER A 93 3.56 5.79 1.40
N CYS A 94 3.95 4.89 0.49
CA CYS A 94 4.90 3.80 0.78
C CYS A 94 6.20 4.35 1.36
N ILE A 95 6.79 5.32 0.68
CA ILE A 95 8.05 5.95 1.08
C ILE A 95 7.94 6.61 2.46
N PHE A 96 6.86 7.37 2.68
CA PHE A 96 6.63 8.01 3.96
C PHE A 96 6.47 7.00 5.08
N LEU A 97 5.70 5.93 4.87
CA LEU A 97 5.48 4.88 5.85
C LEU A 97 6.78 4.12 6.17
N GLN A 98 7.62 3.84 5.18
CA GLN A 98 8.96 3.27 5.40
C GLN A 98 9.83 4.20 6.26
N ASN A 99 9.82 5.50 5.98
CA ASN A 99 10.62 6.48 6.73
C ASN A 99 10.21 6.60 8.20
N ILE A 100 8.95 6.37 8.54
CA ILE A 100 8.49 6.32 9.93
C ILE A 100 8.57 4.90 10.54
N GLY A 101 9.18 3.95 9.82
CA GLY A 101 9.52 2.61 10.31
C GLY A 101 8.39 1.59 10.22
N LEU A 102 7.35 1.81 9.42
CA LEU A 102 6.36 0.78 9.10
C LEU A 102 6.91 -0.16 8.02
N ARG A 103 6.57 -1.44 8.12
CA ARG A 103 6.89 -2.42 7.09
C ARG A 103 5.85 -2.36 5.98
N VAL A 104 6.20 -1.75 4.88
CA VAL A 104 5.41 -1.66 3.64
C VAL A 104 6.23 -2.19 2.46
N PRO A 105 5.59 -2.59 1.35
CA PRO A 105 6.32 -3.11 0.19
C PRO A 105 7.37 -2.13 -0.32
N THR A 106 8.55 -2.64 -0.63
CA THR A 106 9.59 -1.88 -1.33
C THR A 106 9.24 -1.78 -2.80
N VAL A 107 8.98 -0.58 -3.29
CA VAL A 107 8.74 -0.35 -4.71
C VAL A 107 10.08 -0.31 -5.45
N LEU A 108 10.21 -1.15 -6.47
CA LEU A 108 11.40 -1.32 -7.29
C LEU A 108 11.29 -0.61 -8.63
N GLU A 109 10.10 -0.58 -9.20
CA GLU A 109 9.80 0.04 -10.49
C GLU A 109 8.38 0.61 -10.46
N TYR A 110 8.13 1.72 -11.12
CA TYR A 110 6.79 2.18 -11.41
C TYR A 110 6.68 2.76 -12.81
N GLY A 111 5.53 2.60 -13.43
CA GLY A 111 5.23 3.13 -14.74
C GLY A 111 3.96 3.98 -14.73
N MET A 112 4.01 5.13 -15.37
CA MET A 112 2.85 5.97 -15.63
C MET A 112 2.47 5.85 -17.10
N ALA A 113 1.19 5.66 -17.40
CA ALA A 113 0.72 5.57 -18.78
C ALA A 113 1.05 6.87 -19.53
N PHE A 114 1.72 6.74 -20.70
CA PHE A 114 2.08 7.88 -21.53
C PHE A 114 0.85 8.47 -22.23
N ILE A 115 -0.04 7.59 -22.70
CA ILE A 115 -1.36 7.96 -23.22
C ILE A 115 -2.36 7.38 -22.21
N PRO A 116 -2.98 8.24 -21.39
CA PRO A 116 -3.83 7.76 -20.32
C PRO A 116 -5.02 6.96 -20.84
N GLY A 117 -5.16 5.76 -20.31
CA GLY A 117 -6.42 5.06 -20.20
C GLY A 117 -7.13 4.54 -21.45
N HIS A 118 -6.60 4.80 -22.63
CA HIS A 118 -7.43 4.58 -23.82
C HIS A 118 -7.63 3.10 -24.18
N LEU A 119 -6.70 2.23 -23.83
CA LEU A 119 -6.76 0.85 -24.31
C LEU A 119 -7.04 -0.19 -23.20
N TRP A 120 -6.58 0.05 -21.97
CA TRP A 120 -6.71 -0.91 -20.87
C TRP A 120 -7.42 -0.39 -19.65
N GLY A 121 -7.78 0.88 -19.67
CA GLY A 121 -8.26 1.55 -18.46
C GLY A 121 -7.24 1.56 -17.32
N VAL A 122 -5.92 1.48 -17.63
CA VAL A 122 -4.82 1.49 -16.65
C VAL A 122 -4.13 2.84 -16.70
N THR A 123 -4.01 3.48 -15.52
CA THR A 123 -3.30 4.76 -15.38
C THR A 123 -1.83 4.58 -15.09
N GLY A 124 -1.43 3.38 -14.67
CA GLY A 124 -0.05 2.98 -14.47
C GLY A 124 0.07 1.76 -13.56
N TYR A 125 1.31 1.41 -13.21
CA TYR A 125 1.61 0.26 -12.37
C TYR A 125 2.81 0.53 -11.47
N TYR A 126 3.01 -0.34 -10.48
CA TYR A 126 4.27 -0.46 -9.76
C TYR A 126 4.61 -1.92 -9.47
N LEU A 127 5.92 -2.21 -9.58
CA LEU A 127 6.54 -3.46 -9.21
C LEU A 127 7.11 -3.32 -7.80
N MET A 128 6.82 -4.27 -6.95
CA MET A 128 7.28 -4.29 -5.57
C MET A 128 7.77 -5.67 -5.15
N GLU A 129 8.61 -5.70 -4.14
CA GLU A 129 8.99 -6.94 -3.49
C GLU A 129 7.75 -7.60 -2.86
N LYS A 130 7.68 -8.92 -2.97
CA LYS A 130 6.69 -9.72 -2.24
C LYS A 130 7.13 -9.81 -0.78
N HIS A 131 6.24 -9.47 0.12
CA HIS A 131 6.50 -9.68 1.55
C HIS A 131 6.58 -11.18 1.87
N PRO A 132 7.45 -11.58 2.82
CA PRO A 132 7.48 -12.94 3.35
C PRO A 132 6.29 -13.15 4.31
N ALA A 133 5.10 -12.76 3.89
CA ALA A 133 3.88 -12.91 4.65
C ALA A 133 3.12 -14.13 4.18
N VAL A 134 2.51 -14.83 5.12
CA VAL A 134 1.78 -16.08 4.86
C VAL A 134 0.32 -15.78 4.53
N ASP A 135 -0.30 -14.84 5.26
CA ASP A 135 -1.73 -14.58 5.13
C ASP A 135 -2.12 -13.15 5.53
N ILE A 136 -3.33 -12.76 5.14
CA ILE A 136 -3.96 -11.53 5.61
C ILE A 136 -4.27 -11.67 7.10
N VAL A 137 -3.93 -10.63 7.89
CA VAL A 137 -4.12 -10.63 9.35
C VAL A 137 -5.54 -11.03 9.75
N LYS A 138 -6.56 -10.60 9.01
CA LYS A 138 -7.95 -10.95 9.28
C LYS A 138 -8.21 -12.46 9.31
N HIS A 139 -7.56 -13.23 8.46
CA HIS A 139 -7.69 -14.69 8.41
C HIS A 139 -6.77 -15.35 9.43
N HIS A 140 -5.50 -14.96 9.44
CA HIS A 140 -4.48 -15.54 10.32
C HIS A 140 -4.82 -15.36 11.80
N PHE A 141 -5.32 -14.20 12.21
CA PHE A 141 -5.64 -13.87 13.59
C PHE A 141 -6.66 -14.83 14.23
N ARG A 142 -7.56 -15.40 13.45
CA ARG A 142 -8.58 -16.35 13.93
C ARG A 142 -8.03 -17.75 14.21
N HIS A 143 -6.94 -18.11 13.54
CA HIS A 143 -6.41 -19.48 13.54
C HIS A 143 -5.06 -19.60 14.24
N CYS A 144 -4.34 -18.50 14.44
CA CYS A 144 -3.06 -18.51 15.11
C CYS A 144 -3.20 -18.64 16.64
N ASN A 145 -2.13 -19.07 17.31
CA ASN A 145 -2.10 -19.19 18.75
C ASN A 145 -2.05 -17.81 19.45
N GLN A 146 -2.32 -17.80 20.75
CA GLN A 146 -2.34 -16.57 21.57
C GLN A 146 -1.06 -15.76 21.50
N THR A 147 0.10 -16.43 21.49
CA THR A 147 1.42 -15.76 21.42
C THR A 147 1.58 -14.99 20.12
N ALA A 148 1.18 -15.57 18.98
CA ALA A 148 1.23 -14.90 17.69
C ALA A 148 0.24 -13.71 17.65
N ARG A 149 -0.97 -13.85 18.18
CA ARG A 149 -1.94 -12.76 18.31
C ARG A 149 -1.38 -11.60 19.11
N GLN A 150 -0.75 -11.87 20.24
CA GLN A 150 -0.13 -10.83 21.07
C GLN A 150 1.01 -10.12 20.35
N ARG A 151 1.84 -10.83 19.57
CA ARG A 151 2.90 -10.22 18.76
C ARG A 151 2.33 -9.29 17.70
N ILE A 152 1.28 -9.74 16.97
CA ILE A 152 0.58 -8.92 15.97
C ILE A 152 0.03 -7.65 16.60
N LEU A 153 -0.68 -7.77 17.74
CA LEU A 153 -1.25 -6.62 18.46
C LEU A 153 -0.18 -5.66 18.96
N THR A 154 0.91 -6.18 19.53
CA THR A 154 2.04 -5.37 20.00
C THR A 154 2.67 -4.58 18.86
N GLN A 155 2.88 -5.21 17.71
CA GLN A 155 3.42 -4.53 16.54
C GLN A 155 2.43 -3.50 16.00
N LEU A 156 1.14 -3.84 15.91
CA LEU A 156 0.08 -2.93 15.47
C LEU A 156 0.03 -1.66 16.33
N ILE A 157 0.06 -1.81 17.66
CA ILE A 157 0.05 -0.68 18.59
C ILE A 157 1.27 0.23 18.36
N ARG A 158 2.46 -0.33 18.21
CA ARG A 158 3.68 0.44 17.90
C ARG A 158 3.56 1.18 16.57
N ASP A 159 3.03 0.55 15.56
CA ASP A 159 2.86 1.17 14.25
C ASP A 159 1.78 2.27 14.28
N LEU A 160 0.69 2.07 15.02
CA LEU A 160 -0.32 3.11 15.25
C LEU A 160 0.26 4.30 16.02
N GLN A 161 1.13 4.09 17.01
CA GLN A 161 1.84 5.17 17.70
C GLN A 161 2.70 5.98 16.73
N ARG A 162 3.49 5.33 15.86
CA ARG A 162 4.30 5.99 14.84
C ARG A 162 3.45 6.82 13.88
N LEU A 163 2.31 6.27 13.44
CA LEU A 163 1.36 6.99 12.58
C LEU A 163 0.79 8.23 13.28
N ARG A 164 0.37 8.10 14.54
CA ARG A 164 -0.15 9.21 15.34
C ARG A 164 0.90 10.31 15.51
N ASP A 165 2.11 9.94 15.92
CA ASP A 165 3.20 10.88 16.19
C ASP A 165 3.66 11.60 14.92
N ALA A 166 3.51 10.95 13.75
CA ALA A 166 3.73 11.56 12.44
C ALA A 166 2.51 12.33 11.89
N CYS A 167 1.45 12.53 12.68
CA CYS A 167 0.18 13.15 12.26
C CYS A 167 -0.36 12.52 10.95
N CYS A 168 -0.35 11.21 10.87
CA CYS A 168 -0.74 10.45 9.69
C CYS A 168 -1.92 9.53 9.98
N VAL A 169 -2.95 9.59 9.14
CA VAL A 169 -4.11 8.71 9.21
C VAL A 169 -4.07 7.73 8.05
N TYR A 170 -4.13 6.45 8.35
CA TYR A 170 -4.31 5.39 7.37
C TYR A 170 -5.81 5.31 7.03
N ARG A 171 -6.21 5.72 5.80
CA ARG A 171 -7.64 5.92 5.47
C ARG A 171 -8.46 4.64 5.49
N ASP A 172 -7.85 3.57 4.99
CA ASP A 172 -8.49 2.27 4.87
C ASP A 172 -7.90 1.30 5.89
N LEU A 173 -7.75 1.77 7.15
CA LEU A 173 -7.21 0.99 8.26
C LEU A 173 -8.15 -0.18 8.56
N SER A 174 -7.70 -1.37 8.22
CA SER A 174 -8.43 -2.62 8.36
C SER A 174 -7.45 -3.78 8.42
N PHE A 175 -7.80 -4.82 9.12
CA PHE A 175 -7.00 -6.07 9.12
C PHE A 175 -6.93 -6.77 7.76
N ARG A 176 -7.75 -6.38 6.80
CA ARG A 176 -7.65 -6.84 5.40
C ARG A 176 -6.49 -6.20 4.64
N ASN A 177 -6.04 -5.03 5.09
CA ASN A 177 -4.95 -4.26 4.49
C ASN A 177 -3.62 -4.47 5.22
N MET A 178 -3.53 -5.55 5.99
CA MET A 178 -2.35 -5.99 6.70
C MET A 178 -2.12 -7.46 6.46
N MET A 179 -0.88 -7.86 6.27
CA MET A 179 -0.45 -9.25 6.18
C MET A 179 0.46 -9.58 7.36
N THR A 180 0.55 -10.84 7.70
CA THR A 180 1.42 -11.32 8.76
C THR A 180 2.10 -12.62 8.35
N ASN A 181 3.23 -12.93 8.96
CA ASN A 181 3.90 -14.22 8.86
C ASN A 181 3.73 -15.01 10.16
N ASP A 182 4.24 -16.25 10.19
CA ASP A 182 4.16 -17.16 11.35
C ASP A 182 4.85 -16.60 12.59
N ASN A 183 5.81 -15.66 12.41
CA ASN A 183 6.49 -14.98 13.52
C ASN A 183 5.64 -13.84 14.14
N GLY A 184 4.46 -13.54 13.57
CA GLY A 184 3.62 -12.43 14.00
C GLY A 184 4.15 -11.06 13.56
N GLU A 185 5.01 -11.00 12.56
CA GLU A 185 5.45 -9.74 11.97
C GLU A 185 4.35 -9.16 11.10
N LEU A 186 4.10 -7.86 11.25
CA LEU A 186 3.04 -7.15 10.55
C LEU A 186 3.58 -6.40 9.33
N PHE A 187 2.91 -6.57 8.20
CA PHE A 187 3.22 -5.91 6.92
C PHE A 187 1.99 -5.16 6.43
N TRP A 188 2.16 -3.88 6.10
CA TRP A 188 1.08 -3.04 5.63
C TRP A 188 0.99 -3.08 4.11
N ILE A 189 -0.17 -3.43 3.58
CA ILE A 189 -0.48 -3.41 2.16
C ILE A 189 -1.55 -2.35 1.89
N ASP A 190 -1.61 -1.82 0.67
CA ASP A 190 -2.56 -0.77 0.26
C ASP A 190 -2.40 0.56 1.04
N THR A 191 -1.33 1.28 0.74
CA THR A 191 -0.81 2.44 1.49
C THR A 191 -1.59 3.74 1.26
N ASN A 192 -2.91 3.73 1.44
CA ASN A 192 -3.75 4.94 1.31
C ASN A 192 -3.75 5.75 2.61
N ILE A 193 -2.92 6.77 2.68
CA ILE A 193 -2.77 7.63 3.87
C ILE A 193 -3.20 9.08 3.62
N ARG A 194 -3.50 9.77 4.72
CA ARG A 194 -3.63 11.23 4.77
C ARG A 194 -2.67 11.79 5.80
N ARG A 195 -1.85 12.75 5.40
CA ARG A 195 -0.89 13.45 6.25
C ARG A 195 -1.45 14.81 6.66
N TYR A 196 -1.16 15.21 7.87
CA TYR A 196 -1.51 16.51 8.45
C TYR A 196 -0.23 17.23 8.87
N ALA A 197 -0.20 18.55 8.73
CA ALA A 197 0.97 19.35 9.14
C ALA A 197 1.16 19.36 10.67
N LYS A 198 0.07 19.16 11.41
CA LYS A 198 0.03 19.08 12.88
C LYS A 198 -1.23 18.35 13.35
N ALA A 199 -1.24 17.98 14.62
CA ALA A 199 -2.42 17.39 15.28
C ALA A 199 -3.52 18.44 15.50
N ASN A 200 -4.27 18.74 14.45
CA ASN A 200 -5.42 19.64 14.50
C ASN A 200 -6.73 18.85 14.67
N GLN A 201 -7.85 19.57 14.91
CA GLN A 201 -9.16 18.95 15.13
C GLN A 201 -9.56 17.98 14.01
N LYS A 202 -9.20 18.28 12.74
CA LYS A 202 -9.51 17.41 11.61
C LYS A 202 -8.69 16.10 11.67
N PHE A 203 -7.41 16.18 12.04
CA PHE A 203 -6.59 14.99 12.28
C PHE A 203 -7.21 14.14 13.39
N ILE A 204 -7.55 14.75 14.54
CA ILE A 204 -8.13 14.06 15.68
C ILE A 204 -9.44 13.34 15.28
N ALA A 205 -10.32 14.03 14.56
CA ALA A 205 -11.58 13.45 14.10
C ALA A 205 -11.37 12.25 13.15
N ASP A 206 -10.49 12.40 12.13
CA ASP A 206 -10.20 11.35 11.17
C ASP A 206 -9.47 10.18 11.85
N TRP A 207 -8.53 10.45 12.77
CA TRP A 207 -7.81 9.47 13.56
C TRP A 207 -8.76 8.62 14.42
N ASN A 208 -9.59 9.26 15.24
CA ASN A 208 -10.54 8.57 16.10
C ASN A 208 -11.56 7.76 15.31
N LYS A 209 -12.04 8.29 14.17
CA LYS A 209 -12.94 7.55 13.27
C LYS A 209 -12.30 6.26 12.77
N THR A 210 -11.05 6.33 12.37
CA THR A 210 -10.31 5.19 11.81
C THR A 210 -10.03 4.13 12.89
N LEU A 211 -9.64 4.55 14.11
CA LEU A 211 -9.45 3.63 15.23
C LEU A 211 -10.75 2.95 15.67
N LYS A 212 -11.90 3.65 15.64
CA LYS A 212 -13.19 3.02 15.94
C LYS A 212 -13.52 1.85 15.01
N VAL A 213 -13.25 2.01 13.71
CA VAL A 213 -13.44 0.92 12.72
C VAL A 213 -12.53 -0.26 13.03
N LEU A 214 -11.25 0.00 13.33
CA LEU A 214 -10.29 -1.06 13.68
C LEU A 214 -10.70 -1.79 14.97
N LEU A 215 -11.12 -1.06 16.02
CA LEU A 215 -11.60 -1.64 17.27
C LEU A 215 -12.83 -2.51 17.05
N GLN A 216 -13.76 -2.08 16.20
CA GLN A 216 -14.92 -2.88 15.84
C GLN A 216 -14.53 -4.17 15.11
N GLU A 217 -13.59 -4.10 14.15
CA GLU A 217 -13.08 -5.31 13.50
C GLU A 217 -12.39 -6.24 14.50
N LEU A 218 -11.58 -5.69 15.41
CA LEU A 218 -10.88 -6.47 16.43
C LEU A 218 -11.88 -7.15 17.38
N SER A 219 -12.91 -6.46 17.83
CA SER A 219 -13.94 -7.05 18.72
C SER A 219 -14.70 -8.23 18.10
N MET A 220 -14.80 -8.26 16.76
CA MET A 220 -15.42 -9.37 16.02
C MET A 220 -14.49 -10.58 15.83
N MET A 221 -13.20 -10.41 16.07
CA MET A 221 -12.17 -11.44 15.82
C MET A 221 -11.51 -11.95 17.10
N SER A 222 -11.58 -11.16 18.18
CA SER A 222 -10.85 -11.40 19.40
C SER A 222 -11.64 -12.21 20.41
N GLU A 223 -10.92 -13.00 21.21
CA GLU A 223 -11.41 -13.65 22.41
C GLU A 223 -11.23 -12.71 23.63
N PRO A 224 -11.89 -13.01 24.79
CA PRO A 224 -11.76 -12.18 26.00
C PRO A 224 -10.32 -11.90 26.45
N ALA A 225 -9.38 -12.82 26.17
CA ALA A 225 -7.96 -12.66 26.53
C ALA A 225 -7.26 -11.51 25.79
N GLU A 226 -7.86 -10.92 24.78
CA GLU A 226 -7.27 -9.84 23.95
C GLU A 226 -7.79 -8.45 24.29
N HIS A 227 -8.57 -8.34 25.37
CA HIS A 227 -9.10 -7.06 25.85
C HIS A 227 -8.00 -6.04 26.17
N ASP A 228 -6.80 -6.46 26.56
CA ASP A 228 -5.67 -5.56 26.81
C ASP A 228 -5.18 -4.90 25.52
N GLY A 229 -5.16 -5.63 24.41
CA GLY A 229 -4.86 -5.07 23.08
C GLY A 229 -5.92 -4.05 22.67
N GLN A 230 -7.19 -4.34 22.89
CA GLN A 230 -8.28 -3.41 22.61
C GLN A 230 -8.16 -2.14 23.45
N ARG A 231 -7.92 -2.26 24.77
CA ARG A 231 -7.68 -1.11 25.66
C ARG A 231 -6.49 -0.27 25.24
N ALA A 232 -5.39 -0.92 24.84
CA ALA A 232 -4.20 -0.22 24.37
C ALA A 232 -4.45 0.57 23.08
N ILE A 233 -5.21 0.01 22.13
CA ILE A 233 -5.60 0.73 20.91
C ILE A 233 -6.58 1.87 21.25
N GLN A 234 -7.53 1.64 22.18
CA GLN A 234 -8.45 2.66 22.62
C GLN A 234 -7.75 3.83 23.31
N ALA A 235 -6.68 3.57 24.07
CA ALA A 235 -5.84 4.59 24.68
C ALA A 235 -5.05 5.46 23.67
N LEU A 236 -4.99 5.07 22.40
CA LEU A 236 -4.43 5.90 21.33
C LEU A 236 -5.42 6.91 20.74
N MET A 237 -6.68 6.87 21.11
CA MET A 237 -7.68 7.88 20.72
C MET A 237 -7.32 9.23 21.36
N LEU A 238 -7.57 10.32 20.63
CA LEU A 238 -7.19 11.68 20.99
C LEU A 238 -8.43 12.53 21.34
#